data_739150600d309990706e85175b07db53
#
_entry.id   739150600d309990706e85175b07db53
#
_cell.length_a   1.000
_cell.length_b   1.000
_cell.length_c   1.000
_cell.angle_alpha   90.00
_cell.angle_beta   90.00
_cell.angle_gamma   90.00
#
_symmetry.space_group_name_H-M   'P 1'
#
loop_
_entity.id
_entity.type
_entity.pdbx_description
1 polymer ?
#
loop_
_entity_poly.entity_id
_entity_poly.type
_entity_poly.pdbx_seq_one_letter_code
_entity_poly.pdbx_strand_id
1 'polypeptide(L)' 'ESKIAILTARERQVLEHLVAGRSNKIIAYELDISPRTVEIHRAHLMEKMQARSLSDLVRSALAAGIAPAAKKA' A
#
# COMPACT_ATOMS: atom_id res chain seq x y z
N GLU A 1 -14.22 -6.53 -12.40
CA GLU A 1 -14.11 -5.50 -11.37
C GLU A 1 -12.69 -5.31 -10.92
N SER A 2 -12.35 -4.09 -10.58
CA SER A 2 -11.01 -3.78 -10.10
C SER A 2 -10.89 -4.11 -8.60
N LYS A 3 -9.82 -4.83 -8.24
CA LYS A 3 -9.52 -5.09 -6.83
C LYS A 3 -9.23 -3.80 -6.07
N ILE A 4 -8.80 -2.76 -6.77
CA ILE A 4 -8.53 -1.46 -6.17
C ILE A 4 -9.81 -0.86 -5.58
N ALA A 5 -10.96 -1.11 -6.21
CA ALA A 5 -12.23 -0.55 -5.76
C ALA A 5 -12.66 -1.02 -4.36
N ILE A 6 -12.10 -2.14 -3.87
CA ILE A 6 -12.44 -2.64 -2.54
C ILE A 6 -11.52 -2.14 -1.44
N LEU A 7 -10.50 -1.34 -1.79
CA LEU A 7 -9.57 -0.81 -0.82
C LEU A 7 -10.18 0.43 -0.14
N THR A 8 -9.91 0.55 1.17
CA THR A 8 -10.21 1.80 1.86
C THR A 8 -9.24 2.88 1.41
N ALA A 9 -9.58 4.14 1.67
CA ALA A 9 -8.69 5.26 1.31
C ALA A 9 -7.32 5.10 1.96
N ARG A 10 -7.27 4.67 3.23
CA ARG A 10 -6.01 4.49 3.94
C ARG A 10 -5.21 3.32 3.37
N GLU A 11 -5.88 2.22 3.03
CA GLU A 11 -5.21 1.08 2.41
C GLU A 11 -4.59 1.48 1.07
N ARG A 12 -5.32 2.27 0.29
CA ARG A 12 -4.80 2.75 -0.99
C ARG A 12 -3.58 3.64 -0.79
N GLN A 13 -3.60 4.51 0.22
CA GLN A 13 -2.44 5.36 0.53
C GLN A 13 -1.22 4.51 0.89
N VAL A 14 -1.41 3.48 1.72
CA VAL A 14 -0.31 2.58 2.07
C VAL A 14 0.22 1.89 0.82
N LEU A 15 -0.67 1.44 -0.06
CA LEU A 15 -0.26 0.78 -1.30
C LEU A 15 0.58 1.70 -2.18
N GLU A 16 0.18 2.97 -2.30
CA GLU A 16 0.94 3.95 -3.09
C GLU A 16 2.35 4.14 -2.53
N HIS A 17 2.49 4.14 -1.21
CA HIS A 17 3.81 4.24 -0.58
C HIS A 17 4.63 2.98 -0.79
N LEU A 18 4.00 1.81 -0.77
CA LEU A 18 4.69 0.55 -1.04
C LEU A 18 5.20 0.51 -2.48
N VAL A 19 4.41 1.01 -3.42
CA VAL A 19 4.82 1.11 -4.83
C VAL A 19 6.04 2.02 -4.97
N ALA A 20 6.14 3.04 -4.12
CA ALA A 20 7.29 3.94 -4.09
C ALA A 20 8.51 3.31 -3.43
N GLY A 21 8.39 2.10 -2.87
CA GLY A 21 9.52 1.40 -2.26
C GLY A 21 9.83 1.81 -0.83
N ARG A 22 8.88 2.38 -0.12
CA ARG A 22 9.09 2.87 1.25
C ARG A 22 8.88 1.77 2.28
N SER A 23 9.66 1.86 3.38
CA SER A 23 9.54 0.92 4.50
C SER A 23 8.31 1.24 5.36
N ASN A 24 7.90 0.29 6.22
CA ASN A 24 6.80 0.52 7.14
C ASN A 24 7.04 1.75 8.00
N LYS A 25 8.27 1.95 8.46
CA LYS A 25 8.61 3.08 9.31
C LYS A 25 8.39 4.40 8.58
N ILE A 26 8.82 4.48 7.32
CA ILE A 26 8.65 5.69 6.53
C ILE A 26 7.18 5.93 6.20
N ILE A 27 6.45 4.87 5.85
CA ILE A 27 5.01 4.97 5.58
C ILE A 27 4.28 5.48 6.82
N ALA A 28 4.62 4.94 7.99
CA ALA A 28 4.01 5.36 9.23
C ALA A 28 4.23 6.86 9.47
N TYR A 29 5.45 7.33 9.24
CA TYR A 29 5.76 8.75 9.36
C TYR A 29 4.97 9.60 8.37
N GLU A 30 4.94 9.17 7.11
CA GLU A 30 4.25 9.92 6.05
C GLU A 30 2.74 10.03 6.29
N LEU A 31 2.14 8.99 6.85
CA LEU A 31 0.70 8.94 7.08
C LEU A 31 0.31 9.29 8.51
N ASP A 32 1.29 9.59 9.36
CA ASP A 32 1.07 9.95 10.76
C ASP A 32 0.31 8.86 11.52
N ILE A 33 0.75 7.63 11.36
CA ILE A 33 0.22 6.46 12.05
C ILE A 33 1.39 5.62 12.57
N SER A 34 1.09 4.61 13.40
CA SER A 34 2.14 3.74 13.93
C SER A 34 2.60 2.72 12.89
N PRO A 35 3.84 2.22 12.98
CA PRO A 35 4.28 1.13 12.11
C PRO A 35 3.41 -0.11 12.24
N ARG A 36 2.88 -0.36 13.44
CA ARG A 36 1.96 -1.49 13.66
C ARG A 36 0.70 -1.35 12.81
N THR A 37 0.16 -0.13 12.74
CA THR A 37 -1.02 0.15 11.92
C THR A 37 -0.71 -0.07 10.44
N VAL A 38 0.50 0.30 10.00
CA VAL A 38 0.93 0.03 8.62
C VAL A 38 0.93 -1.46 8.35
N GLU A 39 1.45 -2.27 9.29
CA GLU A 39 1.46 -3.73 9.14
C GLU A 39 0.05 -4.29 8.96
N ILE A 40 -0.91 -3.77 9.74
CA ILE A 40 -2.29 -4.20 9.66
C ILE A 40 -2.87 -3.86 8.27
N HIS A 41 -2.62 -2.65 7.79
CA HIS A 41 -3.08 -2.26 6.45
C HIS A 41 -2.44 -3.12 5.37
N ARG A 42 -1.15 -3.45 5.51
CA ARG A 42 -0.47 -4.32 4.55
C ARG A 42 -1.09 -5.71 4.51
N ALA A 43 -1.41 -6.26 5.68
CA ALA A 43 -2.05 -7.57 5.74
C ALA A 43 -3.39 -7.56 4.99
N HIS A 44 -4.19 -6.52 5.18
CA HIS A 44 -5.46 -6.37 4.47
C HIS A 44 -5.25 -6.22 2.97
N LEU A 45 -4.21 -5.45 2.57
CA LEU A 45 -3.88 -5.28 1.16
C LEU A 45 -3.50 -6.60 0.51
N MET A 46 -2.65 -7.39 1.17
CA MET A 46 -2.24 -8.68 0.65
C MET A 46 -3.44 -9.59 0.40
N GLU A 47 -4.36 -9.58 1.35
CA GLU A 47 -5.57 -10.39 1.25
C GLU A 47 -6.50 -9.88 0.15
N LYS A 48 -6.80 -8.59 0.15
CA LYS A 48 -7.72 -8.00 -0.82
C LYS A 48 -7.20 -8.07 -2.26
N MET A 49 -5.90 -7.89 -2.43
CA MET A 49 -5.27 -7.94 -3.74
C MET A 49 -4.89 -9.36 -4.15
N GLN A 50 -5.09 -10.34 -3.25
CA GLN A 50 -4.74 -11.73 -3.47
C GLN A 50 -3.26 -11.88 -3.85
N ALA A 51 -2.42 -11.10 -3.21
CA ALA A 51 -0.99 -11.08 -3.47
C ALA A 51 -0.28 -12.13 -2.61
N ARG A 52 0.74 -12.78 -3.17
CA ARG A 52 1.51 -13.81 -2.48
C ARG A 52 2.78 -13.26 -1.84
N SER A 53 3.22 -12.10 -2.28
CA SER A 53 4.44 -11.48 -1.79
C SER A 53 4.32 -9.97 -1.98
N LEU A 54 5.26 -9.23 -1.37
CA LEU A 54 5.31 -7.79 -1.56
C LEU A 54 5.56 -7.44 -3.04
N SER A 55 6.45 -8.18 -3.70
CA SER A 55 6.72 -7.97 -5.13
C SER A 55 5.46 -8.18 -5.96
N ASP A 56 4.69 -9.22 -5.64
CA ASP A 56 3.45 -9.50 -6.33
C ASP A 56 2.44 -8.38 -6.12
N LEU A 57 2.35 -7.87 -4.88
CA LEU A 57 1.46 -6.78 -4.55
C LEU A 57 1.81 -5.52 -5.35
N VAL A 58 3.09 -5.16 -5.38
CA VAL A 58 3.55 -3.96 -6.09
C VAL A 58 3.30 -4.10 -7.60
N ARG A 59 3.58 -5.27 -8.16
CA ARG A 59 3.35 -5.53 -9.58
C ARG A 59 1.87 -5.39 -9.94
N SER A 60 1.00 -5.97 -9.11
CA SER A 60 -0.44 -5.89 -9.33
C SER A 60 -0.93 -4.45 -9.25
N ALA A 61 -0.39 -3.68 -8.30
CA ALA A 61 -0.75 -2.27 -8.14
C ALA A 61 -0.34 -1.45 -9.36
N LEU A 62 0.88 -1.66 -9.86
CA LEU A 62 1.35 -0.96 -11.05
C LEU A 62 0.50 -1.31 -12.28
N ALA A 63 0.15 -2.58 -12.43
CA ALA A 63 -0.70 -3.03 -13.52
C ALA A 63 -2.09 -2.40 -13.45
N ALA A 64 -2.56 -2.06 -12.25
CA ALA A 64 -3.85 -1.42 -12.05
C ALA A 64 -3.78 0.11 -12.15
N GLY A 65 -2.60 0.66 -12.43
CA GLY A 65 -2.44 2.11 -12.61
C GLY A 65 -2.16 2.89 -11.34
N ILE A 66 -1.79 2.22 -10.25
CA ILE A 66 -1.44 2.91 -9.01
C ILE A 66 -0.08 3.57 -9.17
N ALA A 67 -0.01 4.89 -8.96
CA ALA A 67 1.24 5.63 -9.04
C ALA A 67 1.91 5.68 -7.67
N PRO A 68 3.27 5.78 -7.62
CA PRO A 68 3.96 5.97 -6.34
C PRO A 68 3.52 7.27 -5.67
N ALA A 69 3.34 7.22 -4.36
CA ALA A 69 2.96 8.41 -3.60
C ALA A 69 4.14 9.37 -3.48
N ALA A 70 3.86 10.67 -3.54
CA ALA A 70 4.87 11.69 -3.30
C ALA A 70 5.25 11.71 -1.83
N LYS A 71 6.49 12.10 -1.52
CA LYS A 71 6.92 12.25 -0.15
C LYS A 71 6.31 13.50 0.47
N LYS A 72 6.11 13.43 1.78
CA LYS A 72 5.73 14.58 2.58
C LYS A 72 6.82 15.65 2.46
N ALA A 73 6.43 16.86 2.25
CA ALA A 73 7.37 17.97 2.11
C ALA A 73 8.07 18.29 3.44
#